data_d6eeeb7f7de1245d076d8169907215b6
#
_entry.id   d6eeeb7f7de1245d076d8169907215b6
#
_cell.length_a   1.000
_cell.length_b   1.000
_cell.length_c   1.000
_cell.angle_alpha   90.00
_cell.angle_beta   90.00
_cell.angle_gamma   90.00
#
_symmetry.space_group_name_H-M   'P 1'
#
loop_
_entity.id
_entity.type
_entity.pdbx_description
1 polymer ?
#
loop_
_entity_poly.entity_id
_entity_poly.type
_entity_poly.pdbx_seq_one_letter_code
_entity_poly.pdbx_strand_id
1 'polypeptide(L)'
;MAIGVVGRKAGMTRIFTEDGQALPVTVIEVDPNRITQLKTLENDGYRAVQVTVGARRASRVTKGEAGHFAKAGVEAGRGVWEFRLADGEGEDLAAGGEIAATVFEDGQLVDATGRSKGKGFQGGVKRWNFAMQDATHGNSLSHRAPGSIGQNQTPGKVFKGKKMAGQMGNAQVTVQNLKVVRVDAERNLLLISGAVPGATGSDVVIKPALKA
;
A
#
# COMPACT_ATOMS: atom_id res chain seq x y z
N MET A 1 -1.43 14.58 11.88
CA MET A 1 -1.88 13.25 12.36
C MET A 1 -1.24 12.16 11.54
N ALA A 2 -0.62 11.17 12.16
CA ALA A 2 -0.02 10.02 11.47
C ALA A 2 -0.98 8.83 11.32
N ILE A 3 -2.19 8.95 11.88
CA ILE A 3 -3.21 7.90 11.88
C ILE A 3 -3.74 7.73 10.46
N GLY A 4 -3.64 6.51 9.95
CA GLY A 4 -4.19 6.13 8.66
C GLY A 4 -5.31 5.11 8.80
N VAL A 5 -5.84 4.69 7.66
CA VAL A 5 -6.82 3.60 7.57
C VAL A 5 -6.36 2.55 6.58
N VAL A 6 -6.87 1.35 6.77
CA VAL A 6 -6.74 0.26 5.80
C VAL A 6 -8.08 0.08 5.11
N GLY A 7 -8.07 0.18 3.80
CA GLY A 7 -9.25 -0.04 2.97
C GLY A 7 -9.02 -1.08 1.89
N ARG A 8 -10.05 -1.43 1.18
CA ARG A 8 -10.04 -2.35 0.05
C ARG A 8 -10.30 -1.59 -1.25
N LYS A 9 -9.43 -1.78 -2.23
CA LYS A 9 -9.63 -1.18 -3.55
C LYS A 9 -10.85 -1.79 -4.22
N ALA A 10 -11.95 -1.05 -4.34
CA ALA A 10 -13.17 -1.52 -5.02
C ALA A 10 -13.05 -1.42 -6.54
N GLY A 11 -12.46 -0.32 -7.05
CA GLY A 11 -12.31 -0.10 -8.48
C GLY A 11 -11.91 1.33 -8.81
N MET A 12 -12.10 1.71 -10.07
CA MET A 12 -11.90 3.08 -10.52
C MET A 12 -13.12 3.58 -11.29
N THR A 13 -13.40 4.86 -11.14
CA THR A 13 -14.44 5.57 -11.86
C THR A 13 -13.97 6.98 -12.19
N ARG A 14 -14.86 7.82 -12.69
CA ARG A 14 -14.62 9.25 -12.90
C ARG A 14 -15.75 10.07 -12.27
N ILE A 15 -15.39 11.21 -11.78
CA ILE A 15 -16.32 12.22 -11.27
C ILE A 15 -16.18 13.44 -12.17
N PHE A 16 -17.30 14.07 -12.48
CA PHE A 16 -17.31 15.33 -13.18
C PHE A 16 -17.35 16.46 -12.15
N THR A 17 -16.45 17.44 -12.30
CA THR A 17 -16.45 18.66 -11.50
C THR A 17 -17.48 19.64 -12.06
N GLU A 18 -17.81 20.65 -11.27
CA GLU A 18 -18.71 21.73 -11.71
C GLU A 18 -18.18 22.47 -12.95
N ASP A 19 -16.87 22.54 -13.11
CA ASP A 19 -16.18 23.10 -14.28
C ASP A 19 -16.23 22.17 -15.53
N GLY A 20 -16.93 21.06 -15.46
CA GLY A 20 -17.03 20.08 -16.56
C GLY A 20 -15.80 19.20 -16.77
N GLN A 21 -14.81 19.24 -15.89
CA GLN A 21 -13.63 18.37 -15.99
C GLN A 21 -13.95 16.95 -15.50
N ALA A 22 -13.45 15.93 -16.22
CA ALA A 22 -13.55 14.54 -15.80
C ALA A 22 -12.34 14.16 -14.95
N LEU A 23 -12.53 13.96 -13.64
CA LEU A 23 -11.51 13.58 -12.69
C LEU A 23 -11.52 12.06 -12.48
N PRO A 24 -10.45 11.32 -12.86
CA PRO A 24 -10.36 9.89 -12.57
C PRO A 24 -10.16 9.68 -11.07
N VAL A 25 -10.94 8.77 -10.49
CA VAL A 25 -10.86 8.46 -9.06
C VAL A 25 -10.79 6.95 -8.82
N THR A 26 -10.05 6.57 -7.81
CA THR A 26 -10.08 5.21 -7.24
C THR A 26 -11.04 5.20 -6.07
N VAL A 27 -11.95 4.24 -6.06
CA VAL A 27 -12.89 4.00 -4.96
C VAL A 27 -12.27 2.98 -4.01
N ILE A 28 -12.18 3.35 -2.75
CA ILE A 28 -11.66 2.51 -1.68
C ILE A 28 -12.76 2.33 -0.64
N GLU A 29 -13.11 1.09 -0.38
CA GLU A 29 -14.03 0.68 0.68
C GLU A 29 -13.23 0.60 1.97
N VAL A 30 -13.61 1.38 2.96
CA VAL A 30 -12.95 1.49 4.26
C VAL A 30 -13.88 0.94 5.32
N ASP A 31 -13.90 -0.39 5.46
CA ASP A 31 -14.59 -1.01 6.61
C ASP A 31 -14.02 -0.42 7.91
N PRO A 32 -14.80 -0.34 9.01
CA PRO A 32 -14.30 0.10 10.30
C PRO A 32 -13.02 -0.64 10.69
N ASN A 33 -11.95 0.12 10.93
CA ASN A 33 -10.66 -0.40 11.34
C ASN A 33 -10.67 -0.59 12.86
N ARG A 34 -10.84 -1.82 13.32
CA ARG A 34 -10.95 -2.17 14.75
C ARG A 34 -9.58 -2.16 15.40
N ILE A 35 -9.44 -1.48 16.52
CA ILE A 35 -8.17 -1.36 17.26
C ILE A 35 -7.95 -2.63 18.07
N THR A 36 -6.87 -3.36 17.78
CA THR A 36 -6.49 -4.58 18.45
C THR A 36 -5.54 -4.37 19.62
N GLN A 37 -4.66 -3.36 19.51
CA GLN A 37 -3.69 -3.05 20.55
C GLN A 37 -3.19 -1.62 20.42
N LEU A 38 -2.94 -0.97 21.53
CA LEU A 38 -2.14 0.25 21.61
C LEU A 38 -0.75 -0.12 22.10
N LYS A 39 0.26 0.23 21.32
CA LYS A 39 1.66 0.03 21.68
C LYS A 39 2.18 1.25 22.41
N THR A 40 2.88 1.01 23.54
CA THR A 40 3.41 2.04 24.41
C THR A 40 4.94 1.97 24.44
N LEU A 41 5.57 3.08 24.79
CA LEU A 41 7.04 3.15 24.95
C LEU A 41 7.56 2.17 26.01
N GLU A 42 6.82 1.97 27.10
CA GLU A 42 7.22 1.11 28.22
C GLU A 42 7.28 -0.37 27.84
N ASN A 43 6.30 -0.86 27.09
CA ASN A 43 6.17 -2.28 26.77
C ASN A 43 6.79 -2.64 25.43
N ASP A 44 6.63 -1.77 24.41
CA ASP A 44 6.96 -2.09 23.01
C ASP A 44 8.17 -1.26 22.51
N GLY A 45 8.59 -0.24 23.24
CA GLY A 45 9.69 0.66 22.85
C GLY A 45 9.31 1.69 21.78
N TYR A 46 8.03 1.76 21.38
CA TYR A 46 7.49 2.77 20.46
C TYR A 46 5.98 2.92 20.63
N ARG A 47 5.44 4.06 20.21
CA ARG A 47 3.99 4.32 20.19
C ARG A 47 3.40 3.96 18.83
N ALA A 48 2.34 3.17 18.84
CA ALA A 48 1.57 2.84 17.64
C ALA A 48 0.16 2.38 17.98
N VAL A 49 -0.76 2.53 17.03
CA VAL A 49 -2.06 1.88 17.05
C VAL A 49 -2.03 0.69 16.09
N GLN A 50 -2.41 -0.47 16.58
CA GLN A 50 -2.54 -1.68 15.78
C GLN A 50 -4.03 -1.89 15.46
N VAL A 51 -4.33 -2.11 14.18
CA VAL A 51 -5.70 -2.26 13.69
C VAL A 51 -5.88 -3.51 12.87
N THR A 52 -7.12 -4.00 12.83
CA THR A 52 -7.55 -5.10 11.96
C THR A 52 -8.79 -4.70 11.17
N VAL A 53 -8.97 -5.29 9.98
CA VAL A 53 -10.06 -4.95 9.06
C VAL A 53 -10.71 -6.20 8.47
N GLY A 54 -12.01 -6.12 8.21
CA GLY A 54 -12.79 -7.20 7.61
C GLY A 54 -12.94 -8.41 8.53
N ALA A 55 -13.30 -9.55 7.97
CA ALA A 55 -13.50 -10.79 8.73
C ALA A 55 -12.67 -11.95 8.16
N ARG A 56 -12.24 -12.84 9.02
CA ARG A 56 -11.56 -14.09 8.69
C ARG A 56 -12.29 -15.26 9.34
N ARG A 57 -12.50 -16.34 8.58
CA ARG A 57 -13.16 -17.55 9.11
C ARG A 57 -12.41 -18.09 10.32
N ALA A 58 -13.10 -18.42 11.40
CA ALA A 58 -12.51 -18.91 12.64
C ALA A 58 -11.59 -20.14 12.43
N SER A 59 -11.93 -21.04 11.50
CA SER A 59 -11.10 -22.19 11.15
C SER A 59 -9.74 -21.85 10.53
N ARG A 60 -9.53 -20.62 10.11
CA ARG A 60 -8.26 -20.12 9.52
C ARG A 60 -7.48 -19.21 10.47
N VAL A 61 -7.97 -19.02 11.67
CA VAL A 61 -7.32 -18.22 12.71
C VAL A 61 -6.56 -19.18 13.64
N THR A 62 -5.28 -18.93 13.84
CA THR A 62 -4.47 -19.72 14.77
C THR A 62 -4.87 -19.42 16.23
N LYS A 63 -4.60 -20.34 17.17
CA LYS A 63 -4.90 -20.13 18.60
C LYS A 63 -4.25 -18.86 19.17
N GLY A 64 -3.02 -18.56 18.74
CA GLY A 64 -2.31 -17.34 19.15
C GLY A 64 -2.98 -16.06 18.65
N GLU A 65 -3.36 -16.02 17.36
CA GLU A 65 -4.12 -14.91 16.77
C GLU A 65 -5.48 -14.74 17.45
N ALA A 66 -6.21 -15.86 17.69
CA ALA A 66 -7.51 -15.82 18.37
C ALA A 66 -7.39 -15.22 19.77
N GLY A 67 -6.35 -15.59 20.54
CA GLY A 67 -6.07 -15.01 21.85
C GLY A 67 -5.76 -13.52 21.79
N HIS A 68 -5.02 -13.10 20.76
CA HIS A 68 -4.71 -11.68 20.54
C HIS A 68 -5.95 -10.84 20.28
N PHE A 69 -6.84 -11.29 19.38
CA PHE A 69 -8.10 -10.60 19.09
C PHE A 69 -9.07 -10.64 20.28
N ALA A 70 -9.14 -11.77 20.97
CA ALA A 70 -9.99 -11.93 22.17
C ALA A 70 -9.57 -10.96 23.28
N LYS A 71 -8.28 -10.70 23.47
CA LYS A 71 -7.77 -9.73 24.46
C LYS A 71 -8.30 -8.31 24.19
N ALA A 72 -8.50 -7.95 22.93
CA ALA A 72 -9.06 -6.67 22.54
C ALA A 72 -10.60 -6.67 22.43
N GLY A 73 -11.24 -7.83 22.54
CA GLY A 73 -12.69 -7.99 22.36
C GLY A 73 -13.16 -7.77 20.92
N VAL A 74 -12.29 -7.95 19.93
CA VAL A 74 -12.60 -7.72 18.50
C VAL A 74 -12.59 -9.02 17.70
N GLU A 75 -13.39 -9.05 16.63
CA GLU A 75 -13.37 -10.17 15.68
C GLU A 75 -12.07 -10.21 14.87
N ALA A 76 -11.62 -11.43 14.54
CA ALA A 76 -10.44 -11.65 13.72
C ALA A 76 -10.62 -11.10 12.29
N GLY A 77 -9.77 -10.16 11.90
CA GLY A 77 -9.76 -9.58 10.57
C GLY A 77 -8.86 -10.32 9.58
N ARG A 78 -8.78 -9.77 8.35
CA ARG A 78 -7.96 -10.31 7.24
C ARG A 78 -6.47 -10.23 7.51
N GLY A 79 -6.04 -9.21 8.24
CA GLY A 79 -4.66 -8.93 8.58
C GLY A 79 -4.57 -7.94 9.74
N VAL A 80 -3.36 -7.63 10.12
CA VAL A 80 -3.05 -6.68 11.18
C VAL A 80 -2.07 -5.65 10.62
N TRP A 81 -2.33 -4.39 10.89
CA TRP A 81 -1.52 -3.25 10.44
C TRP A 81 -1.24 -2.32 11.60
N GLU A 82 -0.14 -1.60 11.52
CA GLU A 82 0.27 -0.65 12.54
C GLU A 82 0.46 0.74 11.96
N PHE A 83 -0.03 1.72 12.69
CA PHE A 83 0.21 3.14 12.44
C PHE A 83 1.01 3.70 13.61
N ARG A 84 2.24 4.11 13.34
CA ARG A 84 3.06 4.78 14.36
C ARG A 84 2.45 6.14 14.68
N LEU A 85 2.41 6.46 15.97
CA LEU A 85 1.88 7.71 16.50
C LEU A 85 3.03 8.63 16.92
N ALA A 86 2.89 9.91 16.60
CA ALA A 86 3.74 10.94 17.16
C ALA A 86 3.35 11.23 18.62
N ASP A 87 4.16 12.01 19.31
CA ASP A 87 3.88 12.43 20.68
C ASP A 87 2.62 13.31 20.71
N GLY A 88 1.70 13.01 21.64
CA GLY A 88 0.42 13.69 21.76
C GLY A 88 -0.68 13.20 20.79
N GLU A 89 -0.38 12.24 19.89
CA GLU A 89 -1.41 11.67 19.00
C GLU A 89 -2.02 10.39 19.59
N GLY A 90 -3.33 10.20 19.33
CA GLY A 90 -4.03 8.96 19.63
C GLY A 90 -4.34 8.73 21.11
N GLU A 91 -4.40 9.79 21.94
CA GLU A 91 -4.75 9.68 23.37
C GLU A 91 -6.22 9.24 23.56
N ASP A 92 -7.08 9.56 22.63
CA ASP A 92 -8.50 9.18 22.63
C ASP A 92 -8.75 7.74 22.17
N LEU A 93 -7.71 7.03 21.69
CA LEU A 93 -7.85 5.69 21.15
C LEU A 93 -7.80 4.64 22.26
N ALA A 94 -8.70 3.66 22.20
CA ALA A 94 -8.74 2.52 23.11
C ALA A 94 -8.78 1.20 22.34
N ALA A 95 -8.25 0.13 22.95
CA ALA A 95 -8.41 -1.22 22.40
C ALA A 95 -9.90 -1.56 22.31
N GLY A 96 -10.32 -2.17 21.20
CA GLY A 96 -11.72 -2.42 20.90
C GLY A 96 -12.46 -1.25 20.23
N GLY A 97 -11.85 -0.06 20.16
CA GLY A 97 -12.38 1.07 19.40
C GLY A 97 -12.25 0.89 17.88
N GLU A 98 -12.83 1.81 17.12
CA GLU A 98 -12.86 1.77 15.66
C GLU A 98 -12.34 3.08 15.06
N ILE A 99 -11.62 2.97 13.94
CA ILE A 99 -11.18 4.11 13.13
C ILE A 99 -11.91 4.00 11.78
N ALA A 100 -12.72 5.02 11.46
CA ALA A 100 -13.51 5.08 10.24
C ALA A 100 -12.86 5.98 9.17
N ALA A 101 -13.44 6.01 7.96
CA ALA A 101 -13.00 6.88 6.87
C ALA A 101 -13.11 8.38 7.19
N THR A 102 -13.93 8.75 8.18
CA THR A 102 -14.15 10.12 8.65
C THR A 102 -12.91 10.80 9.27
N VAL A 103 -11.82 10.05 9.46
CA VAL A 103 -10.51 10.63 9.85
C VAL A 103 -9.93 11.51 8.73
N PHE A 104 -10.39 11.34 7.50
CA PHE A 104 -9.96 12.14 6.35
C PHE A 104 -11.00 13.19 5.97
N GLU A 105 -10.51 14.28 5.42
CA GLU A 105 -11.32 15.39 4.93
C GLU A 105 -11.26 15.49 3.40
N ASP A 106 -12.31 16.06 2.80
CA ASP A 106 -12.34 16.35 1.38
C ASP A 106 -11.24 17.37 1.03
N GLY A 107 -10.49 17.10 -0.02
CA GLY A 107 -9.37 17.94 -0.44
C GLY A 107 -8.02 17.61 0.22
N GLN A 108 -7.99 16.81 1.28
CA GLN A 108 -6.77 16.41 1.98
C GLN A 108 -5.80 15.63 1.06
N LEU A 109 -4.50 15.86 1.23
CA LEU A 109 -3.46 15.06 0.56
C LEU A 109 -3.13 13.81 1.38
N VAL A 110 -3.04 12.67 0.69
CA VAL A 110 -2.81 11.36 1.30
C VAL A 110 -1.77 10.56 0.52
N ASP A 111 -1.11 9.66 1.22
CA ASP A 111 -0.20 8.66 0.66
C ASP A 111 -0.90 7.29 0.67
N ALA A 112 -0.98 6.65 -0.50
CA ALA A 112 -1.59 5.33 -0.66
C ALA A 112 -0.52 4.26 -0.87
N THR A 113 -0.45 3.30 0.06
CA THR A 113 0.49 2.18 0.03
C THR A 113 -0.26 0.89 -0.24
N GLY A 114 0.17 0.15 -1.23
CA GLY A 114 -0.42 -1.15 -1.57
C GLY A 114 0.58 -2.09 -2.22
N ARG A 115 0.15 -3.33 -2.46
CA ARG A 115 0.95 -4.33 -3.15
C ARG A 115 0.67 -4.29 -4.64
N SER A 116 1.67 -3.96 -5.44
CA SER A 116 1.55 -3.85 -6.90
C SER A 116 1.20 -5.19 -7.55
N LYS A 117 0.51 -5.15 -8.70
CA LYS A 117 0.21 -6.36 -9.47
C LYS A 117 1.50 -7.09 -9.86
N GLY A 118 1.56 -8.39 -9.62
CA GLY A 118 2.67 -9.23 -10.03
C GLY A 118 2.79 -9.30 -11.56
N LYS A 119 4.02 -9.29 -12.08
CA LYS A 119 4.33 -9.43 -13.51
C LYS A 119 5.23 -10.63 -13.80
N GLY A 120 5.47 -11.47 -12.78
CA GLY A 120 6.36 -12.63 -12.87
C GLY A 120 7.82 -12.25 -13.09
N PHE A 121 8.61 -13.18 -13.60
CA PHE A 121 10.01 -12.96 -13.96
C PHE A 121 10.09 -12.15 -15.25
N GLN A 122 10.79 -11.02 -15.21
CA GLN A 122 10.92 -10.10 -16.35
C GLN A 122 12.38 -9.81 -16.68
N GLY A 123 12.66 -9.65 -17.97
CA GLY A 123 13.96 -9.22 -18.47
C GLY A 123 14.26 -7.75 -18.20
N GLY A 124 15.53 -7.35 -18.45
CA GLY A 124 16.01 -6.00 -18.19
C GLY A 124 15.25 -4.90 -18.93
N VAL A 125 14.79 -5.18 -20.14
CA VAL A 125 14.02 -4.20 -20.96
C VAL A 125 12.72 -3.81 -20.25
N LYS A 126 11.92 -4.76 -19.77
CA LYS A 126 10.64 -4.46 -19.11
C LYS A 126 10.82 -4.03 -17.66
N ARG A 127 11.78 -4.65 -16.94
CA ARG A 127 11.93 -4.42 -15.51
C ARG A 127 12.62 -3.09 -15.20
N TRP A 128 13.59 -2.69 -16.04
CA TRP A 128 14.48 -1.55 -15.79
C TRP A 128 14.48 -0.50 -16.91
N ASN A 129 13.63 -0.68 -17.95
CA ASN A 129 13.57 0.19 -19.11
C ASN A 129 14.90 0.23 -19.87
N PHE A 130 15.62 -0.90 -19.96
CA PHE A 130 16.82 -0.99 -20.77
C PHE A 130 16.47 -0.86 -22.25
N ALA A 131 17.33 -0.21 -23.02
CA ALA A 131 17.24 -0.20 -24.46
C ALA A 131 17.38 -1.62 -25.02
N MET A 132 16.64 -1.91 -26.06
CA MET A 132 16.80 -3.14 -26.85
C MET A 132 18.03 -2.96 -27.74
N GLN A 133 18.72 -4.05 -28.03
CA GLN A 133 19.77 -4.06 -29.05
C GLN A 133 19.16 -4.06 -30.47
N ASP A 134 19.99 -3.85 -31.47
CA ASP A 134 19.53 -3.77 -32.84
C ASP A 134 18.71 -5.01 -33.28
N ALA A 135 17.63 -4.76 -34.01
CA ALA A 135 16.79 -5.84 -34.55
C ALA A 135 17.41 -6.50 -35.81
N THR A 136 18.26 -5.74 -36.53
CA THR A 136 18.92 -6.13 -37.79
C THR A 136 20.40 -5.73 -37.74
N HIS A 137 21.03 -5.40 -38.89
CA HIS A 137 22.42 -4.98 -38.98
C HIS A 137 23.42 -6.01 -38.48
N GLY A 138 23.17 -7.30 -38.75
CA GLY A 138 24.04 -8.41 -38.36
C GLY A 138 23.86 -8.88 -36.90
N ASN A 139 22.96 -8.29 -36.12
CA ASN A 139 22.65 -8.77 -34.78
C ASN A 139 21.93 -10.11 -34.85
N SER A 140 22.44 -11.11 -34.13
CA SER A 140 21.91 -12.46 -34.08
C SER A 140 21.70 -12.86 -32.62
N LEU A 141 20.48 -13.38 -32.29
CA LEU A 141 20.10 -13.97 -30.99
C LEU A 141 20.16 -13.02 -29.76
N SER A 142 20.67 -11.79 -29.88
CA SER A 142 20.97 -10.91 -28.76
C SER A 142 20.08 -9.64 -28.70
N HIS A 143 18.83 -9.73 -29.14
CA HIS A 143 17.97 -8.54 -29.28
C HIS A 143 17.51 -7.95 -27.93
N ARG A 144 17.35 -8.76 -26.90
CA ARG A 144 16.86 -8.35 -25.58
C ARG A 144 17.82 -8.70 -24.45
N ALA A 145 19.06 -9.00 -24.77
CA ALA A 145 20.10 -9.32 -23.80
C ALA A 145 20.50 -8.06 -22.99
N PRO A 146 20.87 -8.20 -21.71
CA PRO A 146 21.23 -7.07 -20.85
C PRO A 146 22.55 -6.37 -21.25
N GLY A 147 23.38 -7.02 -22.05
CA GLY A 147 24.73 -6.55 -22.38
C GLY A 147 25.73 -6.76 -21.24
N SER A 148 26.74 -5.89 -21.17
CA SER A 148 27.76 -5.98 -20.13
C SER A 148 27.18 -5.77 -18.73
N ILE A 149 27.59 -6.62 -17.80
CA ILE A 149 27.19 -6.55 -16.38
C ILE A 149 28.28 -6.00 -15.48
N GLY A 150 29.46 -5.71 -16.01
CA GLY A 150 30.58 -5.15 -15.26
C GLY A 150 31.83 -5.04 -16.10
N GLN A 151 32.95 -4.74 -15.46
CA GLN A 151 34.29 -4.64 -16.01
C GLN A 151 34.98 -6.01 -15.94
N ASN A 152 36.26 -6.07 -16.36
CA ASN A 152 37.05 -7.30 -16.39
C ASN A 152 37.75 -7.59 -15.05
N GLN A 153 39.07 -7.77 -15.06
CA GLN A 153 39.89 -8.16 -13.92
C GLN A 153 39.74 -7.18 -12.73
N THR A 154 39.65 -5.90 -12.98
CA THR A 154 39.35 -4.87 -11.99
C THR A 154 37.98 -4.28 -12.30
N PRO A 155 36.99 -4.41 -11.39
CA PRO A 155 37.02 -4.85 -9.98
C PRO A 155 36.88 -6.36 -9.76
N GLY A 156 36.81 -7.22 -10.79
CA GLY A 156 36.70 -8.68 -10.70
C GLY A 156 35.38 -9.21 -10.10
N LYS A 157 34.35 -8.37 -10.01
CA LYS A 157 33.05 -8.68 -9.42
C LYS A 157 31.93 -7.89 -10.07
N VAL A 158 30.71 -8.38 -9.95
CA VAL A 158 29.50 -7.61 -10.24
C VAL A 158 29.06 -6.88 -8.97
N PHE A 159 28.87 -5.58 -9.04
CA PHE A 159 28.44 -4.79 -7.88
C PHE A 159 27.04 -5.16 -7.42
N LYS A 160 26.81 -5.09 -6.10
CA LYS A 160 25.48 -5.26 -5.52
C LYS A 160 24.53 -4.20 -6.08
N GLY A 161 23.27 -4.58 -6.29
CA GLY A 161 22.27 -3.66 -6.86
C GLY A 161 22.32 -3.52 -8.39
N LYS A 162 23.21 -4.26 -9.10
CA LYS A 162 23.21 -4.30 -10.56
C LYS A 162 21.83 -4.70 -11.08
N LYS A 163 21.28 -3.87 -11.98
CA LYS A 163 19.97 -4.10 -12.60
C LYS A 163 20.02 -5.31 -13.52
N MET A 164 19.31 -6.38 -13.18
CA MET A 164 19.23 -7.63 -13.92
C MET A 164 17.78 -8.12 -14.01
N ALA A 165 17.56 -9.16 -14.82
CA ALA A 165 16.30 -9.88 -14.88
C ALA A 165 15.90 -10.42 -13.50
N GLY A 166 14.61 -10.58 -13.25
CA GLY A 166 14.08 -11.09 -11.98
C GLY A 166 12.61 -10.79 -11.80
N GLN A 167 12.10 -11.09 -10.61
CA GLN A 167 10.71 -10.82 -10.25
C GLN A 167 10.39 -9.33 -10.38
N MET A 168 9.29 -9.02 -11.06
CA MET A 168 8.74 -7.68 -11.20
C MET A 168 7.31 -7.63 -10.65
N GLY A 169 6.96 -6.54 -10.00
CA GLY A 169 5.66 -6.39 -9.33
C GLY A 169 5.54 -7.28 -8.09
N ASN A 170 4.32 -7.36 -7.52
CA ASN A 170 4.07 -8.03 -6.24
C ASN A 170 4.98 -7.48 -5.12
N ALA A 171 5.26 -6.21 -5.17
CA ALA A 171 6.08 -5.46 -4.21
C ALA A 171 5.24 -4.36 -3.58
N GLN A 172 5.60 -3.95 -2.37
CA GLN A 172 4.99 -2.79 -1.73
C GLN A 172 5.40 -1.53 -2.48
N VAL A 173 4.41 -0.71 -2.83
CA VAL A 173 4.57 0.55 -3.54
C VAL A 173 3.71 1.59 -2.87
N THR A 174 4.25 2.78 -2.68
CA THR A 174 3.52 3.95 -2.17
C THR A 174 3.42 5.00 -3.27
N VAL A 175 2.21 5.48 -3.51
CA VAL A 175 1.95 6.66 -4.33
C VAL A 175 1.67 7.81 -3.39
N GLN A 176 2.47 8.85 -3.49
CA GLN A 176 2.43 10.00 -2.59
C GLN A 176 1.55 11.13 -3.15
N ASN A 177 1.05 11.99 -2.25
CA ASN A 177 0.37 13.24 -2.56
C ASN A 177 -0.86 13.06 -3.47
N LEU A 178 -1.66 12.04 -3.21
CA LEU A 178 -2.97 11.88 -3.85
C LEU A 178 -4.01 12.71 -3.10
N LYS A 179 -4.90 13.36 -3.84
CA LYS A 179 -5.96 14.18 -3.25
C LYS A 179 -7.19 13.33 -2.94
N VAL A 180 -7.73 13.44 -1.74
CA VAL A 180 -9.06 12.92 -1.38
C VAL A 180 -10.08 13.81 -2.08
N VAL A 181 -10.91 13.21 -2.92
CA VAL A 181 -11.94 13.94 -3.69
C VAL A 181 -13.23 14.01 -2.89
N ARG A 182 -13.58 12.91 -2.22
CA ARG A 182 -14.80 12.81 -1.43
C ARG A 182 -14.70 11.71 -0.39
N VAL A 183 -15.21 11.96 0.80
CA VAL A 183 -15.43 10.99 1.87
C VAL A 183 -16.93 10.71 1.98
N ASP A 184 -17.34 9.46 1.76
CA ASP A 184 -18.71 9.00 1.91
C ASP A 184 -18.80 8.13 3.17
N ALA A 185 -19.19 8.75 4.27
CA ALA A 185 -19.28 8.08 5.57
C ALA A 185 -20.42 7.05 5.64
N GLU A 186 -21.53 7.29 4.92
CA GLU A 186 -22.69 6.38 4.94
C GLU A 186 -22.38 5.04 4.27
N ARG A 187 -21.57 5.06 3.22
CA ARG A 187 -21.17 3.88 2.45
C ARG A 187 -19.79 3.36 2.80
N ASN A 188 -19.09 4.00 3.73
CA ASN A 188 -17.70 3.71 4.08
C ASN A 188 -16.75 3.77 2.86
N LEU A 189 -16.93 4.75 1.99
CA LEU A 189 -16.13 4.91 0.78
C LEU A 189 -15.22 6.14 0.88
N LEU A 190 -13.98 5.95 0.41
CA LEU A 190 -13.01 7.02 0.22
C LEU A 190 -12.65 7.10 -1.27
N LEU A 191 -12.91 8.24 -1.88
CA LEU A 191 -12.62 8.50 -3.28
C LEU A 191 -11.33 9.30 -3.40
N ILE A 192 -10.30 8.68 -3.97
CA ILE A 192 -8.97 9.28 -4.11
C ILE A 192 -8.69 9.56 -5.58
N SER A 193 -8.21 10.75 -5.88
CA SER A 193 -7.82 11.16 -7.24
C SER A 193 -6.70 10.27 -7.79
N GLY A 194 -6.85 9.83 -9.05
CA GLY A 194 -5.84 9.08 -9.75
C GLY A 194 -5.79 7.59 -9.41
N ALA A 195 -4.64 6.98 -9.67
CA ALA A 195 -4.44 5.55 -9.55
C ALA A 195 -3.80 5.17 -8.21
N VAL A 196 -4.34 4.13 -7.57
CA VAL A 196 -3.84 3.54 -6.32
C VAL A 196 -3.22 2.17 -6.64
N PRO A 197 -2.08 1.80 -6.03
CA PRO A 197 -1.42 0.53 -6.31
C PRO A 197 -2.28 -0.68 -5.91
N GLY A 198 -2.07 -1.78 -6.62
CA GLY A 198 -2.75 -3.05 -6.36
C GLY A 198 -3.85 -3.41 -7.35
N ALA A 199 -4.35 -4.63 -7.23
CA ALA A 199 -5.49 -5.13 -7.96
C ALA A 199 -6.80 -4.71 -7.27
N THR A 200 -7.93 -4.76 -7.98
CA THR A 200 -9.25 -4.68 -7.36
C THR A 200 -9.38 -5.81 -6.32
N GLY A 201 -9.91 -5.49 -5.16
CA GLY A 201 -10.02 -6.40 -4.02
C GLY A 201 -8.78 -6.49 -3.12
N SER A 202 -7.66 -5.81 -3.47
CA SER A 202 -6.46 -5.78 -2.60
C SER A 202 -6.59 -4.75 -1.49
N ASP A 203 -5.91 -5.03 -0.38
CA ASP A 203 -5.81 -4.10 0.74
C ASP A 203 -4.87 -2.94 0.39
N VAL A 204 -5.26 -1.74 0.79
CA VAL A 204 -4.52 -0.49 0.62
C VAL A 204 -4.47 0.24 1.94
N VAL A 205 -3.29 0.69 2.32
CA VAL A 205 -3.06 1.53 3.49
C VAL A 205 -3.04 2.98 3.04
N ILE A 206 -3.87 3.81 3.66
CA ILE A 206 -3.97 5.24 3.37
C ILE A 206 -3.53 6.00 4.61
N LYS A 207 -2.62 6.93 4.44
CA LYS A 207 -2.12 7.82 5.50
C LYS A 207 -2.16 9.26 5.03
N PRO A 208 -2.25 10.24 5.93
CA PRO A 208 -1.98 11.62 5.55
C PRO A 208 -0.63 11.74 4.86
N ALA A 209 -0.54 12.62 3.88
CA ALA A 209 0.70 12.79 3.12
C ALA A 209 1.83 13.29 4.01
N LEU A 210 3.01 12.68 3.86
CA LEU A 210 4.20 13.06 4.63
C LEU A 210 4.84 14.34 4.07
N LYS A 211 4.65 14.60 2.77
CA LYS A 211 5.24 15.71 2.02
C LYS A 211 4.13 16.53 1.38
N ALA A 212 3.27 17.11 2.18
CA ALA A 212 2.20 18.01 1.73
C ALA A 212 2.69 19.46 1.76
#